data_0fd5f93b335a2c56456b83fe56fb05e8
#
_entry.id   0fd5f93b335a2c56456b83fe56fb05e8
#
_cell.length_a   1.000
_cell.length_b   1.000
_cell.length_c   1.000
_cell.angle_alpha   90.00
_cell.angle_beta   90.00
_cell.angle_gamma   90.00
#
_symmetry.space_group_name_H-M   'P 1'
#
loop_
_entity.id
_entity.type
_entity.pdbx_description
1 polymer ?
#
loop_
_entity_poly.entity_id
_entity_poly.type
_entity_poly.pdbx_seq_one_letter_code
_entity_poly.pdbx_strand_id
1 'polypeptide(L)'
;MSMKHLFLCMALWCLTTAVTHARTFDMKRLGADLTGIKPCTDLINRAIDEAFAEGGGTIYFPAGTYLTATIRMKSNITLDIESGATLRFSDRFEDYLPFVKIRWEGTVMNTLSPLIYADNADNLTIIGRGTLDGNGFKWWAWEVDTRRLIKENGGKLPSLNKLQQ
;
A
#
# COMPACT_ATOMS: atom_id res chain seq x y z
N MET A 1 -44.04 -0.64 -34.10
CA MET A 1 -43.33 0.10 -33.05
C MET A 1 -43.17 1.54 -33.53
N SER A 2 -43.81 2.50 -32.87
CA SER A 2 -43.86 3.90 -33.32
C SER A 2 -42.49 4.52 -33.22
N MET A 3 -42.10 5.32 -34.26
CA MET A 3 -40.84 6.07 -34.34
C MET A 3 -40.54 6.90 -33.08
N LYS A 4 -41.57 7.35 -32.37
CA LYS A 4 -41.47 8.05 -31.07
C LYS A 4 -40.86 7.19 -29.96
N HIS A 5 -41.10 5.88 -29.93
CA HIS A 5 -40.55 4.96 -28.94
C HIS A 5 -39.08 4.62 -29.25
N LEU A 6 -38.69 4.62 -30.51
CA LEU A 6 -37.30 4.40 -30.95
C LEU A 6 -36.41 5.59 -30.53
N PHE A 7 -36.90 6.83 -30.69
CA PHE A 7 -36.19 8.03 -30.22
C PHE A 7 -36.08 8.10 -28.70
N LEU A 8 -37.10 7.67 -27.96
CA LEU A 8 -37.07 7.64 -26.49
C LEU A 8 -36.06 6.63 -25.97
N CYS A 9 -35.96 5.44 -26.57
CA CYS A 9 -34.98 4.44 -26.21
C CYS A 9 -33.53 4.86 -26.56
N MET A 10 -33.32 5.55 -27.68
CA MET A 10 -32.00 6.08 -28.04
C MET A 10 -31.56 7.22 -27.12
N ALA A 11 -32.48 8.09 -26.69
CA ALA A 11 -32.20 9.18 -25.75
C ALA A 11 -31.89 8.63 -24.33
N LEU A 12 -32.52 7.53 -23.93
CA LEU A 12 -32.26 6.90 -22.62
C LEU A 12 -30.90 6.16 -22.59
N TRP A 13 -30.38 5.72 -23.75
CA TRP A 13 -29.09 5.02 -23.82
C TRP A 13 -27.89 6.00 -23.82
N CYS A 14 -28.09 7.27 -24.20
CA CYS A 14 -27.06 8.30 -24.14
C CYS A 14 -26.81 8.87 -22.72
N LEU A 15 -27.68 8.56 -21.74
CA LEU A 15 -27.56 9.14 -20.40
C LEU A 15 -26.69 8.32 -19.42
N THR A 16 -26.08 7.21 -19.85
CA THR A 16 -25.35 6.31 -18.92
C THR A 16 -23.84 6.25 -19.11
N THR A 17 -23.23 7.11 -19.92
CA THR A 17 -21.78 7.24 -19.90
C THR A 17 -21.35 8.28 -18.86
N ALA A 18 -21.49 7.93 -17.59
CA ALA A 18 -20.73 8.61 -16.54
C ALA A 18 -19.24 8.33 -16.82
N VAL A 19 -18.54 9.28 -17.42
CA VAL A 19 -17.09 9.25 -17.51
C VAL A 19 -16.57 9.41 -16.07
N THR A 20 -16.35 8.29 -15.39
CA THR A 20 -15.69 8.30 -14.11
C THR A 20 -14.22 8.66 -14.36
N HIS A 21 -13.88 9.93 -14.23
CA HIS A 21 -12.48 10.34 -14.15
C HIS A 21 -11.92 9.78 -12.84
N ALA A 22 -10.92 8.92 -12.95
CA ALA A 22 -10.17 8.45 -11.79
C ALA A 22 -9.61 9.68 -11.05
N ARG A 23 -10.06 9.88 -9.82
CA ARG A 23 -9.65 11.03 -9.00
C ARG A 23 -8.19 10.89 -8.58
N THR A 24 -7.46 12.00 -8.57
CA THR A 24 -6.08 12.05 -8.05
C THR A 24 -6.09 12.62 -6.62
N PHE A 25 -5.54 11.84 -5.71
CA PHE A 25 -5.33 12.17 -4.29
C PHE A 25 -3.89 12.64 -4.10
N ASP A 26 -3.67 13.94 -4.12
CA ASP A 26 -2.35 14.55 -3.92
C ASP A 26 -1.99 14.55 -2.44
N MET A 27 -1.00 13.75 -2.07
CA MET A 27 -0.60 13.54 -0.67
C MET A 27 -0.13 14.83 0.00
N LYS A 28 0.53 15.73 -0.73
CA LYS A 28 0.92 17.03 -0.20
C LYS A 28 -0.29 17.89 0.12
N ARG A 29 -1.29 17.92 -0.77
CA ARG A 29 -2.54 18.68 -0.54
C ARG A 29 -3.37 18.10 0.59
N LEU A 30 -3.29 16.78 0.80
CA LEU A 30 -3.93 16.09 1.92
C LEU A 30 -3.20 16.29 3.26
N GLY A 31 -2.06 16.99 3.26
CA GLY A 31 -1.33 17.33 4.48
C GLY A 31 -0.31 16.29 4.93
N ALA A 32 0.19 15.45 4.02
CA ALA A 32 1.29 14.55 4.33
C ALA A 32 2.56 15.30 4.74
N ASP A 33 3.30 14.74 5.69
CA ASP A 33 4.63 15.22 6.02
C ASP A 33 5.63 14.81 4.92
N LEU A 34 6.28 15.81 4.32
CA LEU A 34 7.24 15.64 3.24
C LEU A 34 8.69 15.55 3.73
N THR A 35 8.90 15.64 5.04
CA THR A 35 10.24 15.63 5.65
C THR A 35 10.70 14.22 6.04
N GLY A 36 9.78 13.25 6.05
CA GLY A 36 10.03 11.89 6.49
C GLY A 36 10.22 11.74 8.00
N ILE A 37 9.69 12.69 8.77
CA ILE A 37 9.74 12.65 10.24
C ILE A 37 8.44 12.09 10.82
N LYS A 38 7.30 12.58 10.34
CA LYS A 38 5.99 12.12 10.83
C LYS A 38 5.44 11.02 9.94
N PRO A 39 4.94 9.91 10.51
CA PRO A 39 4.33 8.84 9.72
C PRO A 39 3.11 9.33 8.94
N CYS A 40 3.07 8.97 7.67
CA CYS A 40 1.96 9.24 6.75
C CYS A 40 1.09 8.00 6.48
N THR A 41 1.37 6.86 7.12
CA THR A 41 0.73 5.55 6.86
C THR A 41 -0.79 5.63 6.86
N ASP A 42 -1.38 6.19 7.91
CA ASP A 42 -2.84 6.29 8.04
C ASP A 42 -3.45 7.22 6.99
N LEU A 43 -2.75 8.29 6.65
CA LEU A 43 -3.22 9.22 5.62
C LEU A 43 -3.21 8.56 4.24
N ILE A 44 -2.13 7.84 3.91
CA ILE A 44 -2.02 7.10 2.65
C ILE A 44 -3.11 6.03 2.55
N ASN A 45 -3.29 5.22 3.60
CA ASN A 45 -4.29 4.16 3.58
C ASN A 45 -5.73 4.72 3.54
N ARG A 46 -6.02 5.84 4.21
CA ARG A 46 -7.33 6.52 4.07
C ARG A 46 -7.56 7.04 2.65
N ALA A 47 -6.56 7.64 2.02
CA ALA A 47 -6.67 8.09 0.63
C ALA A 47 -6.95 6.92 -0.33
N ILE A 48 -6.33 5.76 -0.09
CA ILE A 48 -6.61 4.52 -0.83
C ILE A 48 -8.05 4.05 -0.58
N ASP A 49 -8.52 4.10 0.67
CA ASP A 49 -9.89 3.70 1.03
C ASP A 49 -10.93 4.60 0.35
N GLU A 50 -10.71 5.92 0.34
CA GLU A 50 -11.56 6.89 -0.35
C GLU A 50 -11.55 6.66 -1.87
N ALA A 51 -10.37 6.52 -2.46
CA ALA A 51 -10.24 6.24 -3.90
C ALA A 51 -10.95 4.94 -4.29
N PHE A 52 -10.80 3.89 -3.50
CA PHE A 52 -11.49 2.61 -3.73
C PHE A 52 -13.01 2.74 -3.64
N ALA A 53 -13.54 3.50 -2.68
CA ALA A 53 -14.96 3.76 -2.54
C ALA A 53 -15.54 4.54 -3.73
N GLU A 54 -14.73 5.35 -4.40
CA GLU A 54 -15.07 6.07 -5.65
C GLU A 54 -14.89 5.22 -6.92
N GLY A 55 -14.51 3.93 -6.79
CA GLY A 55 -14.32 3.00 -7.91
C GLY A 55 -12.87 2.89 -8.40
N GLY A 56 -11.95 3.62 -7.81
CA GLY A 56 -10.52 3.62 -8.11
C GLY A 56 -9.94 5.02 -8.19
N GLY A 57 -8.62 5.14 -8.23
CA GLY A 57 -7.97 6.44 -8.30
C GLY A 57 -6.45 6.38 -8.24
N THR A 58 -5.85 7.55 -8.34
CA THR A 58 -4.39 7.71 -8.27
C THR A 58 -4.01 8.38 -6.95
N ILE A 59 -3.16 7.74 -6.18
CA ILE A 59 -2.51 8.31 -5.00
C ILE A 59 -1.18 8.90 -5.47
N TYR A 60 -1.13 10.22 -5.53
CA TYR A 60 -0.01 10.94 -6.11
C TYR A 60 0.92 11.46 -5.01
N PHE A 61 2.20 11.16 -5.16
CA PHE A 61 3.26 11.55 -4.24
C PHE A 61 4.20 12.56 -4.93
N PRO A 62 3.99 13.87 -4.76
CA PRO A 62 4.96 14.88 -5.20
C PRO A 62 6.31 14.73 -4.52
N ALA A 63 7.34 15.41 -5.04
CA ALA A 63 8.68 15.39 -4.46
C ALA A 63 8.67 15.66 -2.94
N GLY A 64 9.40 14.84 -2.19
CA GLY A 64 9.49 14.84 -0.73
C GLY A 64 9.78 13.45 -0.17
N THR A 65 10.02 13.36 1.13
CA THR A 65 10.21 12.08 1.83
C THR A 65 8.98 11.78 2.69
N TYR A 66 8.36 10.64 2.47
CA TYR A 66 7.16 10.17 3.17
C TYR A 66 7.52 8.97 4.05
N LEU A 67 7.53 9.17 5.36
CA LEU A 67 7.68 8.02 6.27
C LEU A 67 6.38 7.23 6.32
N THR A 68 6.44 5.95 6.02
CA THR A 68 5.27 5.09 6.01
C THR A 68 5.60 3.69 6.53
N ALA A 69 4.57 2.93 6.87
CA ALA A 69 4.63 1.48 7.08
C ALA A 69 3.84 0.79 5.96
N THR A 70 3.07 -0.26 6.26
CA THR A 70 2.32 -0.99 5.25
C THR A 70 1.35 -0.11 4.48
N ILE A 71 1.52 -0.06 3.16
CA ILE A 71 0.54 0.48 2.22
C ILE A 71 -0.38 -0.65 1.78
N ARG A 72 -1.68 -0.53 2.08
CA ARG A 72 -2.70 -1.55 1.76
C ARG A 72 -3.39 -1.18 0.46
N MET A 73 -2.95 -1.80 -0.62
CA MET A 73 -3.53 -1.60 -1.95
C MET A 73 -4.91 -2.23 -2.05
N LYS A 74 -5.81 -1.55 -2.74
CA LYS A 74 -7.15 -2.02 -3.11
C LYS A 74 -7.32 -1.97 -4.63
N SER A 75 -8.34 -2.65 -5.15
CA SER A 75 -8.57 -2.72 -6.60
C SER A 75 -8.66 -1.33 -7.25
N ASN A 76 -8.17 -1.21 -8.47
CA ASN A 76 -8.19 -0.01 -9.29
C ASN A 76 -7.38 1.17 -8.71
N ILE A 77 -6.36 0.90 -7.91
CA ILE A 77 -5.50 1.94 -7.31
C ILE A 77 -4.16 2.02 -8.04
N THR A 78 -3.79 3.25 -8.36
CA THR A 78 -2.46 3.60 -8.87
C THR A 78 -1.71 4.39 -7.81
N LEU A 79 -0.50 3.94 -7.45
CA LEU A 79 0.48 4.78 -6.73
C LEU A 79 1.36 5.46 -7.77
N ASP A 80 1.33 6.77 -7.82
CA ASP A 80 2.16 7.59 -8.72
C ASP A 80 3.21 8.33 -7.89
N ILE A 81 4.47 7.89 -8.01
CA ILE A 81 5.59 8.36 -7.20
C ILE A 81 6.48 9.22 -8.08
N GLU A 82 6.35 10.54 -7.96
CA GLU A 82 7.05 11.50 -8.78
C GLU A 82 8.57 11.48 -8.58
N SER A 83 9.31 11.99 -9.56
CA SER A 83 10.75 12.24 -9.42
C SER A 83 11.03 13.10 -8.19
N GLY A 84 11.96 12.65 -7.33
CA GLY A 84 12.26 13.32 -6.06
C GLY A 84 11.32 12.96 -4.91
N ALA A 85 10.30 12.14 -5.13
CA ALA A 85 9.54 11.52 -4.06
C ALA A 85 10.24 10.27 -3.54
N THR A 86 10.28 10.08 -2.23
CA THR A 86 10.78 8.87 -1.57
C THR A 86 9.76 8.39 -0.57
N LEU A 87 9.21 7.21 -0.79
CA LEU A 87 8.45 6.47 0.21
C LEU A 87 9.43 5.67 1.06
N ARG A 88 9.76 6.18 2.24
CA ARG A 88 10.67 5.50 3.18
C ARG A 88 9.87 4.72 4.18
N PHE A 89 10.08 3.42 4.19
CA PHE A 89 9.38 2.52 5.09
C PHE A 89 9.99 2.54 6.49
N SER A 90 9.14 2.40 7.50
CA SER A 90 9.55 2.37 8.90
C SER A 90 10.49 1.18 9.17
N ASP A 91 11.47 1.40 10.01
CA ASP A 91 12.38 0.36 10.52
C ASP A 91 11.91 -0.26 11.85
N ARG A 92 10.67 0.05 12.26
CA ARG A 92 10.07 -0.46 13.51
C ARG A 92 9.12 -1.61 13.19
N PHE A 93 9.32 -2.74 13.84
CA PHE A 93 8.50 -3.94 13.64
C PHE A 93 7.03 -3.73 14.02
N GLU A 94 6.79 -2.93 15.05
CA GLU A 94 5.44 -2.65 15.59
C GLU A 94 4.54 -1.94 14.58
N ASP A 95 5.14 -1.16 13.66
CA ASP A 95 4.41 -0.42 12.65
C ASP A 95 3.82 -1.34 11.55
N TYR A 96 4.19 -2.64 11.56
CA TYR A 96 3.72 -3.66 10.61
C TYR A 96 2.71 -4.64 11.23
N LEU A 97 2.20 -4.34 12.40
CA LEU A 97 1.11 -5.09 13.03
C LEU A 97 -0.27 -4.59 12.55
N PRO A 98 -1.31 -5.44 12.61
CA PRO A 98 -1.31 -6.82 13.07
C PRO A 98 -0.66 -7.78 12.09
N PHE A 99 -0.37 -9.01 12.52
CA PHE A 99 0.06 -10.07 11.63
C PHE A 99 -0.99 -10.33 10.55
N VAL A 100 -0.50 -10.59 9.33
CA VAL A 100 -1.32 -10.95 8.18
C VAL A 100 -1.00 -12.36 7.72
N LYS A 101 -2.01 -13.02 7.14
CA LYS A 101 -1.84 -14.33 6.53
C LYS A 101 -1.25 -14.17 5.15
N ILE A 102 -0.09 -14.76 4.92
CA ILE A 102 0.57 -14.78 3.61
C ILE A 102 0.94 -16.21 3.22
N ARG A 103 1.36 -16.37 1.97
CA ARG A 103 1.99 -17.58 1.48
C ARG A 103 3.46 -17.29 1.16
N TRP A 104 4.36 -17.91 1.93
CA TRP A 104 5.80 -17.79 1.75
C TRP A 104 6.38 -19.16 1.35
N GLU A 105 7.10 -19.22 0.24
CA GLU A 105 7.71 -20.45 -0.28
C GLU A 105 6.77 -21.68 -0.27
N GLY A 106 5.49 -21.45 -0.61
CA GLY A 106 4.49 -22.51 -0.63
C GLY A 106 3.78 -22.78 0.71
N THR A 107 4.28 -22.24 1.82
CA THR A 107 3.69 -22.41 3.16
C THR A 107 2.82 -21.22 3.53
N VAL A 108 1.62 -21.51 4.06
CA VAL A 108 0.73 -20.48 4.60
C VAL A 108 1.15 -20.18 6.04
N MET A 109 1.41 -18.92 6.34
CA MET A 109 1.85 -18.47 7.65
C MET A 109 1.31 -17.09 8.01
N ASN A 110 1.29 -16.79 9.30
CA ASN A 110 1.04 -15.43 9.80
C ASN A 110 2.38 -14.74 10.03
N THR A 111 2.52 -13.53 9.50
CA THR A 111 3.74 -12.74 9.63
C THR A 111 3.42 -11.25 9.71
N LEU A 112 4.43 -10.44 9.99
CA LEU A 112 4.33 -8.99 9.87
C LEU A 112 3.83 -8.62 8.47
N SER A 113 3.01 -7.58 8.40
CA SER A 113 2.50 -7.09 7.12
C SER A 113 3.65 -6.66 6.22
N PRO A 114 3.64 -6.97 4.92
CA PRO A 114 4.67 -6.51 3.99
C PRO A 114 4.60 -4.99 3.78
N LEU A 115 5.64 -4.42 3.16
CA LEU A 115 5.71 -2.98 2.86
C LEU A 115 4.52 -2.53 2.01
N ILE A 116 4.21 -3.29 0.96
CA ILE A 116 3.03 -3.09 0.12
C ILE A 116 2.23 -4.40 0.15
N TYR A 117 1.00 -4.32 0.57
CA TYR A 117 0.11 -5.44 0.77
C TYR A 117 -1.13 -5.31 -0.09
N ALA A 118 -1.49 -6.39 -0.76
CA ALA A 118 -2.74 -6.51 -1.51
C ALA A 118 -3.34 -7.89 -1.27
N ASP A 119 -4.63 -7.94 -1.02
CA ASP A 119 -5.40 -9.18 -0.84
C ASP A 119 -6.71 -9.07 -1.60
N ASN A 120 -6.97 -10.04 -2.51
CA ASN A 120 -8.13 -10.03 -3.40
C ASN A 120 -8.34 -8.69 -4.10
N ALA A 121 -7.27 -8.11 -4.64
CA ALA A 121 -7.29 -6.82 -5.31
C ALA A 121 -6.75 -6.93 -6.74
N ASP A 122 -7.49 -6.35 -7.68
CA ASP A 122 -7.20 -6.36 -9.10
C ASP A 122 -6.83 -4.97 -9.61
N ASN A 123 -6.16 -4.91 -10.77
CA ASN A 123 -5.82 -3.67 -11.46
C ASN A 123 -5.01 -2.70 -10.57
N LEU A 124 -3.90 -3.21 -10.05
CA LEU A 124 -2.97 -2.46 -9.22
C LEU A 124 -1.81 -1.93 -10.05
N THR A 125 -1.45 -0.68 -9.81
CA THR A 125 -0.39 -0.02 -10.58
C THR A 125 0.53 0.76 -9.64
N ILE A 126 1.83 0.66 -9.86
CA ILE A 126 2.85 1.51 -9.23
C ILE A 126 3.67 2.10 -10.38
N ILE A 127 3.67 3.42 -10.49
CA ILE A 127 4.35 4.17 -11.55
C ILE A 127 5.17 5.32 -10.99
N GLY A 128 5.91 5.97 -11.87
CA GLY A 128 6.71 7.15 -11.56
C GLY A 128 8.20 6.88 -11.59
N ARG A 129 8.98 7.88 -11.17
CA ARG A 129 10.46 7.86 -11.13
C ARG A 129 11.00 8.10 -9.72
N GLY A 130 10.12 8.01 -8.73
CA GLY A 130 10.47 8.13 -7.32
C GLY A 130 11.15 6.88 -6.77
N THR A 131 11.37 6.87 -5.47
CA THR A 131 12.08 5.82 -4.75
C THR A 131 11.16 5.14 -3.75
N LEU A 132 11.19 3.80 -3.72
CA LEU A 132 10.70 2.98 -2.62
C LEU A 132 11.90 2.56 -1.78
N ASP A 133 12.07 3.18 -0.61
CA ASP A 133 13.17 2.89 0.31
C ASP A 133 12.67 1.97 1.42
N GLY A 134 13.02 0.69 1.33
CA GLY A 134 12.64 -0.32 2.31
C GLY A 134 13.29 -0.14 3.68
N ASN A 135 14.30 0.75 3.81
CA ASN A 135 14.99 1.07 5.06
C ASN A 135 15.39 -0.18 5.87
N GLY A 136 15.96 -1.16 5.16
CA GLY A 136 16.11 -2.54 5.63
C GLY A 136 17.24 -2.79 6.63
N PHE A 137 18.05 -1.78 7.01
CA PHE A 137 19.26 -1.99 7.80
C PHE A 137 19.00 -2.70 9.15
N LYS A 138 18.00 -2.24 9.91
CA LYS A 138 17.64 -2.88 11.18
C LYS A 138 17.04 -4.28 11.00
N TRP A 139 16.29 -4.48 9.93
CA TRP A 139 15.72 -5.78 9.58
C TRP A 139 16.83 -6.80 9.29
N TRP A 140 17.82 -6.39 8.50
CA TRP A 140 18.96 -7.23 8.20
C TRP A 140 19.82 -7.52 9.45
N ALA A 141 20.09 -6.51 10.28
CA ALA A 141 20.83 -6.69 11.52
C ALA A 141 20.12 -7.67 12.47
N TRP A 142 18.79 -7.51 12.63
CA TRP A 142 17.98 -8.42 13.42
C TRP A 142 18.01 -9.86 12.88
N GLU A 143 17.96 -10.03 11.58
CA GLU A 143 18.01 -11.35 10.94
C GLU A 143 19.35 -12.05 11.17
N VAL A 144 20.46 -11.32 11.01
CA VAL A 144 21.81 -11.84 11.28
C VAL A 144 21.99 -12.24 12.75
N ASP A 145 21.55 -11.39 13.68
CA ASP A 145 21.59 -11.68 15.10
C ASP A 145 20.72 -12.89 15.46
N THR A 146 19.54 -12.98 14.90
CA THR A 146 18.62 -14.11 15.12
C THR A 146 19.24 -15.42 14.63
N ARG A 147 19.85 -15.44 13.44
CA ARG A 147 20.53 -16.63 12.92
C ARG A 147 21.70 -17.07 13.81
N ARG A 148 22.46 -16.10 14.32
CA ARG A 148 23.55 -16.38 15.27
C ARG A 148 23.00 -17.02 16.54
N LEU A 149 21.97 -16.43 17.15
CA LEU A 149 21.36 -16.94 18.38
C LEU A 149 20.75 -18.34 18.19
N ILE A 150 20.13 -18.61 17.04
CA ILE A 150 19.62 -19.94 16.70
C ILE A 150 20.77 -20.95 16.67
N LYS A 151 21.89 -20.62 16.04
CA LYS A 151 23.06 -21.50 15.95
C LYS A 151 23.66 -21.77 17.32
N GLU A 152 23.80 -20.74 18.16
CA GLU A 152 24.32 -20.85 19.54
C GLU A 152 23.38 -21.65 20.44
N ASN A 153 22.08 -21.59 20.18
CA ASN A 153 21.05 -22.29 20.98
C ASN A 153 20.67 -23.69 20.41
N GLY A 154 21.58 -24.31 19.68
CA GLY A 154 21.41 -25.69 19.18
C GLY A 154 20.29 -25.85 18.16
N GLY A 155 20.05 -24.81 17.32
CA GLY A 155 19.04 -24.84 16.25
C GLY A 155 17.64 -24.44 16.69
N LYS A 156 17.46 -24.01 17.93
CA LYS A 156 16.17 -23.57 18.46
C LYS A 156 16.05 -22.05 18.42
N LEU A 157 14.90 -21.53 17.98
CA LEU A 157 14.57 -20.11 18.10
C LEU A 157 14.60 -19.70 19.57
N PRO A 158 15.35 -18.65 19.93
CA PRO A 158 15.26 -18.10 21.28
C PRO A 158 13.82 -17.62 21.54
N SER A 159 13.30 -17.90 22.72
CA SER A 159 11.96 -17.47 23.17
C SER A 159 11.80 -15.95 23.34
N LEU A 160 12.74 -15.17 22.79
CA LEU A 160 12.89 -13.74 23.05
C LEU A 160 11.99 -12.86 22.18
N ASN A 161 11.29 -13.39 21.22
CA ASN A 161 10.48 -12.57 20.35
C ASN A 161 9.01 -12.63 20.78
N LYS A 162 8.65 -11.78 21.76
CA LYS A 162 7.27 -11.62 22.24
C LYS A 162 6.29 -11.20 21.12
N LEU A 163 6.80 -10.76 19.96
CA LEU A 163 5.98 -10.42 18.81
C LEU A 163 5.64 -11.64 17.94
N GLN A 164 6.29 -12.79 18.19
CA GLN A 164 6.07 -14.04 17.45
C GLN A 164 5.32 -15.11 18.29
N GLN A 165 4.99 -14.79 19.54
CA GLN A 165 4.11 -15.60 20.38
C GLN A 165 2.67 -15.04 20.33
#